data_14dd10e318d3d6e53b35834584e21023
#
_entry.id   14dd10e318d3d6e53b35834584e21023
#
_cell.length_a   1.000
_cell.length_b   1.000
_cell.length_c   1.000
_cell.angle_alpha   90.00
_cell.angle_beta   90.00
_cell.angle_gamma   90.00
#
_symmetry.space_group_name_H-M   'P 1'
#
loop_
_entity.id
_entity.type
_entity.pdbx_description
1 polymer ?
#
loop_
_entity_poly.entity_id
_entity_poly.type
_entity_poly.pdbx_seq_one_letter_code
_entity_poly.pdbx_strand_id
1 'polypeptide(L)'
;MLYFEDLEIGSTQSYGRYEVTMEEVLEFAGKYDPQAFHLDQEAAAQTHFGRISASGWHTCAMTMAMMVENMKVHKQAGLGSPGVDQLRWKKPVYPGDILRVETTLLEKRRSKSRLEMGIFKSRGQTINQDGDVVLEMVSNGLIRVRDPDAPIED
;
A
#
# COMPACT_ATOMS: atom_id res chain seq x y z
N MET A 1 -16.94 -5.51 -12.89
CA MET A 1 -16.65 -5.22 -11.49
C MET A 1 -16.10 -6.48 -10.84
N LEU A 2 -15.03 -6.36 -10.06
CA LEU A 2 -14.36 -7.49 -9.42
C LEU A 2 -14.92 -7.67 -8.01
N TYR A 3 -15.44 -8.86 -7.72
CA TYR A 3 -16.06 -9.24 -6.45
C TYR A 3 -15.21 -10.28 -5.72
N PHE A 4 -15.65 -10.65 -4.51
CA PHE A 4 -14.99 -11.65 -3.68
C PHE A 4 -14.72 -12.98 -4.42
N GLU A 5 -15.68 -13.44 -5.20
CA GLU A 5 -15.59 -14.71 -5.94
C GLU A 5 -14.48 -14.70 -6.99
N ASP A 6 -14.16 -13.52 -7.52
CA ASP A 6 -13.13 -13.34 -8.56
C ASP A 6 -11.70 -13.29 -7.98
N LEU A 7 -11.57 -13.24 -6.68
CA LEU A 7 -10.25 -13.20 -6.03
C LEU A 7 -9.60 -14.58 -6.06
N GLU A 8 -8.36 -14.66 -6.54
CA GLU A 8 -7.57 -15.90 -6.60
C GLU A 8 -6.40 -15.86 -5.61
N ILE A 9 -6.39 -16.80 -4.65
CA ILE A 9 -5.28 -16.92 -3.68
C ILE A 9 -3.99 -17.24 -4.44
N GLY A 10 -2.91 -16.54 -4.10
CA GLY A 10 -1.61 -16.66 -4.74
C GLY A 10 -1.44 -15.80 -5.99
N SER A 11 -2.50 -15.14 -6.47
CA SER A 11 -2.39 -14.22 -7.60
C SER A 11 -1.53 -13.02 -7.24
N THR A 12 -0.72 -12.57 -8.19
CA THR A 12 0.18 -11.42 -8.04
C THR A 12 -0.11 -10.37 -9.10
N GLN A 13 -0.11 -9.11 -8.69
CA GLN A 13 -0.23 -7.95 -9.57
C GLN A 13 0.97 -7.05 -9.38
N SER A 14 1.44 -6.43 -10.48
CA SER A 14 2.48 -5.40 -10.44
C SER A 14 1.96 -4.17 -11.17
N TYR A 15 2.01 -3.01 -10.53
CA TYR A 15 1.41 -1.78 -11.05
C TYR A 15 2.00 -0.54 -10.42
N GLY A 16 1.63 0.59 -10.97
CA GLY A 16 1.96 1.91 -10.47
C GLY A 16 3.32 2.42 -10.94
N ARG A 17 3.40 3.73 -10.99
CA ARG A 17 4.61 4.48 -11.18
C ARG A 17 4.45 5.81 -10.45
N TYR A 18 5.21 5.98 -9.39
CA TYR A 18 5.17 7.19 -8.56
C TYR A 18 6.56 7.81 -8.48
N GLU A 19 6.73 8.99 -9.05
CA GLU A 19 7.97 9.75 -8.94
C GLU A 19 7.97 10.56 -7.64
N VAL A 20 8.96 10.32 -6.80
CA VAL A 20 9.11 11.01 -5.52
C VAL A 20 9.81 12.35 -5.76
N THR A 21 9.14 13.45 -5.43
CA THR A 21 9.70 14.80 -5.60
C THR A 21 10.11 15.41 -4.26
N MET A 22 11.15 16.23 -4.25
CA MET A 22 11.57 16.97 -3.06
C MET A 22 10.44 17.87 -2.54
N GLU A 23 9.72 18.52 -3.43
CA GLU A 23 8.60 19.41 -3.07
C GLU A 23 7.55 18.65 -2.24
N GLU A 24 7.10 17.48 -2.71
CA GLU A 24 6.10 16.68 -2.01
C GLU A 24 6.64 16.09 -0.70
N VAL A 25 7.90 15.66 -0.70
CA VAL A 25 8.56 15.15 0.53
C VAL A 25 8.55 16.19 1.63
N LEU A 26 8.92 17.43 1.32
CA LEU A 26 8.92 18.55 2.27
C LEU A 26 7.50 18.96 2.69
N GLU A 27 6.56 19.00 1.76
CA GLU A 27 5.15 19.33 2.03
C GLU A 27 4.52 18.32 3.00
N PHE A 28 4.66 17.03 2.69
CA PHE A 28 4.11 15.98 3.55
C PHE A 28 4.75 16.00 4.93
N ALA A 29 6.08 16.04 5.01
CA ALA A 29 6.79 16.02 6.28
C ALA A 29 6.48 17.26 7.11
N GLY A 30 6.44 18.44 6.51
CA GLY A 30 6.10 19.68 7.19
C GLY A 30 4.72 19.66 7.85
N LYS A 31 3.79 18.92 7.25
CA LYS A 31 2.42 18.81 7.73
C LYS A 31 2.19 17.65 8.70
N TYR A 32 2.83 16.49 8.48
CA TYR A 32 2.49 15.26 9.19
C TYR A 32 3.63 14.59 9.95
N ASP A 33 4.89 14.90 9.62
CA ASP A 33 6.07 14.30 10.25
C ASP A 33 7.23 15.31 10.25
N PRO A 34 7.10 16.41 11.01
CA PRO A 34 8.02 17.53 10.95
C PRO A 34 9.35 17.29 11.71
N GLN A 35 9.94 16.12 11.54
CA GLN A 35 11.26 15.83 12.06
C GLN A 35 12.33 16.49 11.19
N ALA A 36 13.39 17.02 11.83
CA ALA A 36 14.40 17.81 11.14
C ALA A 36 15.05 17.09 9.95
N PHE A 37 15.31 15.80 10.06
CA PHE A 37 15.94 15.02 8.99
C PHE A 37 15.02 14.76 7.77
N HIS A 38 13.74 15.06 7.85
CA HIS A 38 12.82 15.08 6.71
C HIS A 38 12.65 16.46 6.08
N LEU A 39 13.16 17.52 6.72
CA LEU A 39 12.91 18.90 6.33
C LEU A 39 14.18 19.69 6.00
N ASP A 40 15.31 19.30 6.58
CA ASP A 40 16.56 20.04 6.50
C ASP A 40 17.69 19.14 6.03
N GLN A 41 18.38 19.56 4.95
CA GLN A 41 19.44 18.76 4.33
C GLN A 41 20.65 18.59 5.25
N GLU A 42 21.00 19.60 6.02
CA GLU A 42 22.14 19.54 6.94
C GLU A 42 21.83 18.61 8.12
N ALA A 43 20.62 18.70 8.67
CA ALA A 43 20.16 17.76 9.70
C ALA A 43 20.12 16.33 9.20
N ALA A 44 19.62 16.10 7.99
CA ALA A 44 19.59 14.76 7.35
C ALA A 44 20.99 14.19 7.15
N ALA A 45 21.96 15.02 6.75
CA ALA A 45 23.35 14.61 6.55
C ALA A 45 24.02 14.10 7.83
N GLN A 46 23.55 14.52 9.00
CA GLN A 46 24.03 14.06 10.30
C GLN A 46 23.43 12.71 10.73
N THR A 47 22.51 12.16 9.98
CA THR A 47 21.85 10.88 10.27
C THR A 47 22.33 9.78 9.32
N HIS A 48 21.95 8.54 9.63
CA HIS A 48 22.19 7.39 8.75
C HIS A 48 21.50 7.50 7.38
N PHE A 49 20.52 8.40 7.24
CA PHE A 49 19.88 8.67 5.93
C PHE A 49 20.83 9.40 4.97
N GLY A 50 21.77 10.21 5.48
CA GLY A 50 22.76 10.96 4.69
C GLY A 50 22.21 12.14 3.89
N ARG A 51 20.92 12.15 3.61
CA ARG A 51 20.20 13.20 2.88
C ARG A 51 18.72 13.16 3.21
N ILE A 52 17.95 14.18 2.82
CA ILE A 52 16.50 14.20 3.05
C ILE A 52 15.86 12.97 2.43
N SER A 53 15.12 12.23 3.28
CA SER A 53 14.30 11.09 2.90
C SER A 53 12.82 11.40 3.15
N ALA A 54 11.94 10.73 2.39
CA ALA A 54 10.50 10.80 2.63
C ALA A 54 10.18 10.18 4.00
N SER A 55 9.22 10.77 4.71
CA SER A 55 8.61 10.11 5.87
C SER A 55 8.11 8.71 5.48
N GLY A 56 8.29 7.73 6.36
CA GLY A 56 7.73 6.40 6.14
C GLY A 56 6.22 6.45 5.90
N TRP A 57 5.51 7.33 6.59
CA TRP A 57 4.07 7.55 6.38
C TRP A 57 3.75 8.14 5.01
N HIS A 58 4.65 8.95 4.46
CA HIS A 58 4.53 9.43 3.09
C HIS A 58 4.68 8.27 2.08
N THR A 59 5.63 7.37 2.32
CA THR A 59 5.78 6.15 1.50
C THR A 59 4.50 5.31 1.53
N CYS A 60 3.86 5.17 2.69
CA CYS A 60 2.54 4.53 2.81
C CYS A 60 1.48 5.25 1.98
N ALA A 61 1.45 6.59 2.02
CA ALA A 61 0.48 7.39 1.28
C ALA A 61 0.67 7.27 -0.25
N MET A 62 1.91 7.33 -0.73
CA MET A 62 2.24 7.13 -2.14
C MET A 62 1.86 5.71 -2.61
N THR A 63 2.12 4.71 -1.78
CA THR A 63 1.71 3.32 -2.03
C THR A 63 0.20 3.20 -2.14
N MET A 64 -0.55 3.81 -1.22
CA MET A 64 -2.01 3.83 -1.25
C MET A 64 -2.56 4.49 -2.51
N ALA A 65 -1.96 5.60 -2.95
CA ALA A 65 -2.37 6.26 -4.18
C ALA A 65 -2.28 5.32 -5.39
N MET A 66 -1.18 4.58 -5.53
CA MET A 66 -1.01 3.58 -6.59
C MET A 66 -1.99 2.42 -6.46
N MET A 67 -2.24 1.94 -5.25
CA MET A 67 -3.22 0.87 -4.99
C MET A 67 -4.63 1.29 -5.42
N VAL A 68 -5.04 2.51 -5.06
CA VAL A 68 -6.37 3.03 -5.40
C VAL A 68 -6.53 3.18 -6.92
N GLU A 69 -5.53 3.67 -7.62
CA GLU A 69 -5.57 3.72 -9.09
C GLU A 69 -5.74 2.33 -9.71
N ASN A 70 -5.04 1.33 -9.21
CA ASN A 70 -5.20 -0.05 -9.67
C ASN A 70 -6.60 -0.59 -9.37
N MET A 71 -7.15 -0.31 -8.19
CA MET A 71 -8.51 -0.70 -7.82
C MET A 71 -9.56 -0.09 -8.75
N LYS A 72 -9.37 1.17 -9.16
CA LYS A 72 -10.25 1.86 -10.13
C LYS A 72 -10.18 1.21 -11.51
N VAL A 73 -8.99 0.89 -11.99
CA VAL A 73 -8.79 0.22 -13.29
C VAL A 73 -9.53 -1.12 -13.33
N HIS A 74 -9.43 -1.92 -12.28
CA HIS A 74 -10.08 -3.22 -12.17
C HIS A 74 -11.54 -3.13 -11.69
N LYS A 75 -12.04 -1.94 -11.39
CA LYS A 75 -13.39 -1.72 -10.84
C LYS A 75 -13.69 -2.64 -9.66
N GLN A 76 -12.77 -2.67 -8.71
CA GLN A 76 -12.92 -3.51 -7.52
C GLN A 76 -14.09 -3.05 -6.65
N ALA A 77 -14.94 -3.98 -6.24
CA ALA A 77 -16.08 -3.73 -5.36
C ALA A 77 -15.65 -3.62 -3.88
N GLY A 78 -14.65 -2.79 -3.61
CA GLY A 78 -14.05 -2.61 -2.29
C GLY A 78 -14.97 -1.90 -1.30
N LEU A 79 -14.86 -2.29 -0.03
CA LEU A 79 -15.62 -1.74 1.09
C LEU A 79 -14.72 -1.10 2.17
N GLY A 80 -13.43 -0.93 1.87
CA GLY A 80 -12.44 -0.40 2.80
C GLY A 80 -11.58 -1.47 3.45
N SER A 81 -10.87 -1.09 4.51
CA SER A 81 -9.94 -1.95 5.22
C SER A 81 -10.12 -1.81 6.72
N PRO A 82 -10.19 -2.92 7.49
CA PRO A 82 -10.22 -2.85 8.95
C PRO A 82 -8.84 -2.60 9.56
N GLY A 83 -7.76 -2.76 8.80
CA GLY A 83 -6.42 -2.50 9.32
C GLY A 83 -5.31 -3.23 8.58
N VAL A 84 -4.12 -3.05 9.11
CA VAL A 84 -2.86 -3.60 8.62
C VAL A 84 -2.25 -4.46 9.71
N ASP A 85 -1.93 -5.72 9.41
CA ASP A 85 -1.34 -6.65 10.38
C ASP A 85 0.16 -6.42 10.55
N GLN A 86 0.84 -6.08 9.46
CA GLN A 86 2.27 -5.82 9.44
C GLN A 86 2.57 -4.63 8.54
N LEU A 87 3.50 -3.80 9.00
CA LEU A 87 4.00 -2.65 8.26
C LEU A 87 5.49 -2.51 8.57
N ARG A 88 6.35 -2.59 7.54
CA ARG A 88 7.79 -2.47 7.69
C ARG A 88 8.38 -1.56 6.62
N TRP A 89 9.09 -0.54 7.06
CA TRP A 89 9.94 0.28 6.19
C TRP A 89 11.30 -0.39 6.08
N LYS A 90 11.56 -1.00 4.94
CA LYS A 90 12.76 -1.80 4.70
C LYS A 90 13.98 -0.96 4.32
N LYS A 91 13.73 0.10 3.54
CA LYS A 91 14.75 1.05 3.08
C LYS A 91 14.19 2.46 3.01
N PRO A 92 15.03 3.49 3.18
CA PRO A 92 14.61 4.87 2.98
C PRO A 92 14.17 5.12 1.53
N VAL A 93 13.23 6.04 1.36
CA VAL A 93 12.79 6.56 0.07
C VAL A 93 13.29 7.99 -0.07
N TYR A 94 13.91 8.29 -1.20
CA TYR A 94 14.54 9.57 -1.47
C TYR A 94 13.86 10.30 -2.62
N PRO A 95 13.90 11.66 -2.62
CA PRO A 95 13.53 12.41 -3.81
C PRO A 95 14.30 11.91 -5.05
N GLY A 96 13.59 11.73 -6.16
CA GLY A 96 14.11 11.14 -7.37
C GLY A 96 13.84 9.65 -7.54
N ASP A 97 13.46 8.96 -6.48
CA ASP A 97 13.05 7.56 -6.57
C ASP A 97 11.77 7.43 -7.41
N ILE A 98 11.64 6.32 -8.10
CA ILE A 98 10.45 5.93 -8.86
C ILE A 98 9.92 4.63 -8.26
N LEU A 99 8.73 4.70 -7.69
CA LEU A 99 8.10 3.60 -6.96
C LEU A 99 7.08 2.86 -7.81
N ARG A 100 6.99 1.56 -7.62
CA ARG A 100 5.92 0.69 -8.09
C ARG A 100 5.43 -0.21 -6.97
N VAL A 101 4.33 -0.89 -7.16
CA VAL A 101 3.74 -1.79 -6.17
C VAL A 101 3.58 -3.19 -6.74
N GLU A 102 3.89 -4.19 -5.95
CA GLU A 102 3.51 -5.59 -6.18
C GLU A 102 2.61 -6.06 -5.05
N THR A 103 1.51 -6.70 -5.39
CA THR A 103 0.58 -7.28 -4.42
C THR A 103 0.35 -8.76 -4.69
N THR A 104 0.27 -9.53 -3.62
CA THR A 104 -0.05 -10.96 -3.66
C THR A 104 -1.22 -11.22 -2.74
N LEU A 105 -2.27 -11.88 -3.23
CA LEU A 105 -3.39 -12.29 -2.42
C LEU A 105 -3.01 -13.52 -1.60
N LEU A 106 -3.06 -13.42 -0.28
CA LEU A 106 -2.64 -14.48 0.64
C LEU A 106 -3.80 -15.35 1.10
N GLU A 107 -4.92 -14.74 1.45
CA GLU A 107 -6.08 -15.41 2.02
C GLU A 107 -7.36 -14.68 1.61
N LYS A 108 -8.47 -15.41 1.58
CA LYS A 108 -9.82 -14.84 1.50
C LYS A 108 -10.82 -15.69 2.26
N ARG A 109 -11.83 -15.04 2.81
CA ARG A 109 -12.96 -15.72 3.45
C ARG A 109 -14.21 -14.85 3.37
N ARG A 110 -15.38 -15.47 3.33
CA ARG A 110 -16.65 -14.75 3.51
C ARG A 110 -16.88 -14.44 4.98
N SER A 111 -17.50 -13.30 5.23
CA SER A 111 -17.97 -12.98 6.58
C SER A 111 -19.16 -13.86 6.95
N LYS A 112 -19.14 -14.42 8.16
CA LYS A 112 -20.26 -15.20 8.69
C LYS A 112 -21.35 -14.32 9.28
N SER A 113 -21.03 -13.08 9.67
CA SER A 113 -21.96 -12.12 10.25
C SER A 113 -22.54 -11.12 9.23
N ARG A 114 -21.88 -10.94 8.10
CA ARG A 114 -22.29 -10.06 6.99
C ARG A 114 -22.13 -10.80 5.67
N LEU A 115 -23.17 -11.45 5.23
CA LEU A 115 -23.12 -12.35 4.06
C LEU A 115 -22.78 -11.63 2.76
N GLU A 116 -23.06 -10.32 2.69
CA GLU A 116 -22.73 -9.45 1.55
C GLU A 116 -21.24 -9.08 1.46
N MET A 117 -20.44 -9.50 2.44
CA MET A 117 -19.05 -9.08 2.61
C MET A 117 -18.08 -10.25 2.62
N GLY A 118 -17.00 -10.10 1.88
CA GLY A 118 -15.80 -10.93 1.97
C GLY A 118 -14.64 -10.16 2.59
N ILE A 119 -13.73 -10.88 3.20
CA ILE A 119 -12.49 -10.37 3.78
C ILE A 119 -11.34 -11.05 3.05
N PHE A 120 -10.34 -10.28 2.67
CA PHE A 120 -9.12 -10.81 2.07
C PHE A 120 -7.88 -10.21 2.72
N LYS A 121 -6.80 -10.97 2.65
CA LYS A 121 -5.48 -10.54 3.14
C LYS A 121 -4.51 -10.50 1.97
N SER A 122 -3.79 -9.39 1.85
CA SER A 122 -2.80 -9.19 0.79
C SER A 122 -1.46 -8.76 1.37
N ARG A 123 -0.38 -9.25 0.77
CA ARG A 123 0.94 -8.68 0.96
C ARG A 123 1.18 -7.66 -0.15
N GLY A 124 1.50 -6.43 0.25
CA GLY A 124 1.92 -5.37 -0.66
C GLY A 124 3.39 -5.05 -0.45
N GLN A 125 4.12 -4.88 -1.53
CA GLN A 125 5.51 -4.44 -1.54
C GLN A 125 5.64 -3.21 -2.43
N THR A 126 6.24 -2.15 -1.88
CA THR A 126 6.63 -0.97 -2.66
C THR A 126 8.09 -1.09 -3.02
N ILE A 127 8.40 -0.92 -4.29
CA ILE A 127 9.69 -1.23 -4.87
C ILE A 127 10.21 0.00 -5.62
N ASN A 128 11.48 0.35 -5.40
CA ASN A 128 12.10 1.49 -6.08
C ASN A 128 12.65 1.10 -7.47
N GLN A 129 13.26 2.05 -8.18
CA GLN A 129 13.83 1.88 -9.51
C GLN A 129 14.97 0.84 -9.57
N ASP A 130 15.63 0.57 -8.44
CA ASP A 130 16.73 -0.41 -8.35
C ASP A 130 16.23 -1.83 -8.06
N GLY A 131 14.92 -2.01 -7.93
CA GLY A 131 14.31 -3.29 -7.57
C GLY A 131 14.33 -3.59 -6.07
N ASP A 132 14.70 -2.62 -5.24
CA ASP A 132 14.70 -2.77 -3.78
C ASP A 132 13.32 -2.58 -3.19
N VAL A 133 12.93 -3.49 -2.30
CA VAL A 133 11.70 -3.33 -1.50
C VAL A 133 11.96 -2.27 -0.44
N VAL A 134 11.22 -1.17 -0.50
CA VAL A 134 11.31 -0.06 0.46
C VAL A 134 10.25 -0.13 1.55
N LEU A 135 9.08 -0.69 1.23
CA LEU A 135 7.96 -0.87 2.15
C LEU A 135 7.34 -2.25 1.92
N GLU A 136 7.02 -2.93 2.99
CA GLU A 136 6.24 -4.17 2.96
C GLU A 136 5.09 -4.09 3.97
N MET A 137 3.90 -4.43 3.54
CA MET A 137 2.73 -4.49 4.42
C MET A 137 1.91 -5.75 4.14
N VAL A 138 1.27 -6.24 5.20
CA VAL A 138 0.20 -7.23 5.12
C VAL A 138 -1.06 -6.55 5.58
N SER A 139 -1.99 -6.34 4.66
CA SER A 139 -3.23 -5.60 4.91
C SER A 139 -4.45 -6.50 4.75
N ASN A 140 -5.51 -6.13 5.45
CA ASN A 140 -6.82 -6.73 5.30
C ASN A 140 -7.70 -5.81 4.47
N GLY A 141 -8.48 -6.38 3.56
CA GLY A 141 -9.43 -5.65 2.73
C GLY A 141 -10.83 -6.24 2.86
N LEU A 142 -11.80 -5.39 2.67
CA LEU A 142 -13.21 -5.76 2.61
C LEU A 142 -13.71 -5.59 1.17
N ILE A 143 -14.45 -6.55 0.67
CA ILE A 143 -14.96 -6.56 -0.69
C ILE A 143 -16.39 -7.11 -0.72
N ARG A 144 -17.20 -6.64 -1.67
CA ARG A 144 -18.56 -7.16 -1.86
C ARG A 144 -18.54 -8.58 -2.38
N VAL A 145 -19.47 -9.38 -1.89
CA VAL A 145 -19.85 -10.69 -2.43
C VAL A 145 -20.86 -10.45 -3.55
N ARG A 146 -20.72 -11.21 -4.65
CA ARG A 146 -21.63 -11.07 -5.80
C ARG A 146 -23.02 -11.62 -5.50
N ASP A 147 -23.08 -12.78 -4.86
CA ASP A 147 -24.32 -13.45 -4.45
C ASP A 147 -24.32 -13.72 -2.94
N PRO A 148 -24.90 -12.79 -2.14
CA PRO A 148 -24.97 -12.98 -0.70
C PRO A 148 -25.77 -14.20 -0.24
N ASP A 149 -26.67 -14.70 -1.06
CA ASP A 149 -27.54 -15.86 -0.74
C ASP A 149 -26.86 -17.21 -1.06
N ALA A 150 -25.73 -17.17 -1.79
CA ALA A 150 -24.96 -18.39 -2.05
C ALA A 150 -24.40 -18.99 -0.75
N PRO A 151 -24.34 -20.33 -0.62
CA PRO A 151 -23.77 -20.96 0.56
C PRO A 151 -22.30 -20.57 0.77
N ILE A 152 -21.90 -20.48 2.05
CA ILE A 152 -20.51 -20.29 2.41
C ILE A 152 -19.82 -21.64 2.29
N GLU A 153 -18.85 -21.76 1.40
CA GLU A 153 -17.96 -22.92 1.34
C GLU A 153 -16.92 -22.80 2.45
N ASP A 154 -16.77 -23.86 3.25
CA ASP A 154 -15.79 -23.97 4.35
C ASP A 154 -14.37 -24.21 3.83
#